data_8cfc5d941546212cf240ca41d859fff5
#
_entry.id   8cfc5d941546212cf240ca41d859fff5
#
_cell.length_a   1.000
_cell.length_b   1.000
_cell.length_c   1.000
_cell.angle_alpha   90.00
_cell.angle_beta   90.00
_cell.angle_gamma   90.00
#
_symmetry.space_group_name_H-M   'P 1'
#
loop_
_entity.id
_entity.type
_entity.pdbx_description
1 polymer ?
#
loop_
_entity_poly.entity_id
_entity_poly.type
_entity_poly.pdbx_seq_one_letter_code
_entity_poly.pdbx_strand_id
1 'polypeptide(L)'
;IRGALNKMLTLTAEEAARGVGTVSSGNHGSSVSYAASLLGIENAVVIVPEGTPQSKIDRIRCFGAEVLLMGSSYDEAHRLGLDYIRRHGLTYIDAYYDDPKIYGGQGTIAIELLEQNPNIDTIVVPIGGGGLITGIAVAAKALKPGIRVVGVQTEKCPAMIKSYEDGVFYEEYPCEGDSICDALLGGVGALSYQMVKDCVDDLIAVSEDTVGRAVSFMAREEKFVVEAGRC
;
A
#
# COMPACT_ATOMS: atom_id res chain seq x y z
N ILE A 1 6.78 4.02 -2.62
CA ILE A 1 7.97 3.98 -3.51
C ILE A 1 8.78 2.71 -3.27
N ARG A 2 9.16 2.40 -2.03
CA ARG A 2 10.10 1.32 -1.67
C ARG A 2 9.69 -0.05 -2.24
N GLY A 3 8.45 -0.48 -2.04
CA GLY A 3 7.96 -1.76 -2.55
C GLY A 3 7.99 -1.83 -4.07
N ALA A 4 7.40 -0.84 -4.75
CA ALA A 4 7.38 -0.77 -6.20
C ALA A 4 8.80 -0.79 -6.79
N LEU A 5 9.70 0.05 -6.26
CA LEU A 5 11.09 0.09 -6.72
C LEU A 5 11.81 -1.24 -6.49
N ASN A 6 11.67 -1.84 -5.30
CA ASN A 6 12.28 -3.13 -4.98
C ASN A 6 11.81 -4.24 -5.94
N LYS A 7 10.51 -4.29 -6.23
CA LYS A 7 9.96 -5.22 -7.23
C LYS A 7 10.53 -4.94 -8.61
N MET A 8 10.51 -3.70 -9.06
CA MET A 8 10.90 -3.34 -10.42
C MET A 8 12.40 -3.52 -10.67
N LEU A 9 13.24 -3.39 -9.64
CA LEU A 9 14.68 -3.73 -9.71
C LEU A 9 14.93 -5.24 -9.92
N THR A 10 13.94 -6.11 -9.68
CA THR A 10 14.07 -7.55 -9.89
C THR A 10 13.52 -8.01 -11.25
N LEU A 11 13.00 -7.10 -12.06
CA LEU A 11 12.52 -7.44 -13.41
C LEU A 11 13.67 -7.88 -14.29
N THR A 12 13.41 -8.88 -15.11
CA THR A 12 14.32 -9.24 -16.21
C THR A 12 14.32 -8.14 -17.29
N ALA A 13 15.35 -8.10 -18.10
CA ALA A 13 15.41 -7.15 -19.22
C ALA A 13 14.21 -7.30 -20.18
N GLU A 14 13.70 -8.52 -20.35
CA GLU A 14 12.53 -8.79 -21.18
C GLU A 14 11.23 -8.27 -20.55
N GLU A 15 11.04 -8.45 -19.22
CA GLU A 15 9.90 -7.91 -18.48
C GLU A 15 9.90 -6.39 -18.50
N ALA A 16 11.06 -5.76 -18.28
CA ALA A 16 11.20 -4.31 -18.34
C ALA A 16 10.93 -3.76 -19.76
N ALA A 17 11.41 -4.46 -20.80
CA ALA A 17 11.18 -4.06 -22.19
C ALA A 17 9.71 -4.15 -22.63
N ARG A 18 8.94 -5.12 -22.09
CA ARG A 18 7.49 -5.20 -22.31
C ARG A 18 6.74 -4.03 -21.63
N GLY A 19 7.31 -3.48 -20.59
CA GLY A 19 6.69 -2.45 -19.78
C GLY A 19 5.94 -3.00 -18.57
N VAL A 20 5.44 -2.09 -17.76
CA VAL A 20 4.79 -2.40 -16.48
C VAL A 20 3.37 -1.84 -16.40
N GLY A 21 2.52 -2.52 -15.66
CA GLY A 21 1.15 -2.05 -15.41
C GLY A 21 0.77 -2.22 -13.94
N THR A 22 -0.05 -1.31 -13.42
CA THR A 22 -0.65 -1.44 -12.09
C THR A 22 -2.04 -0.83 -12.03
N VAL A 23 -2.80 -1.21 -11.02
CA VAL A 23 -4.12 -0.62 -10.75
C VAL A 23 -4.07 0.06 -9.38
N SER A 24 -4.00 1.38 -9.37
CA SER A 24 -3.99 2.17 -8.13
C SER A 24 -4.10 3.67 -8.39
N SER A 25 -5.09 4.31 -7.82
CA SER A 25 -5.23 5.79 -7.84
C SER A 25 -4.42 6.50 -6.75
N GLY A 26 -3.76 5.75 -5.87
CA GLY A 26 -3.07 6.27 -4.70
C GLY A 26 -1.53 6.27 -4.81
N ASN A 27 -0.92 6.11 -3.65
CA ASN A 27 0.54 6.13 -3.49
C ASN A 27 1.27 5.03 -4.27
N HIS A 28 0.63 3.86 -4.46
CA HIS A 28 1.25 2.78 -5.24
C HIS A 28 1.34 3.14 -6.72
N GLY A 29 0.25 3.63 -7.34
CA GLY A 29 0.25 4.07 -8.74
C GLY A 29 1.31 5.13 -9.02
N SER A 30 1.40 6.16 -8.16
CA SER A 30 2.45 7.18 -8.25
C SER A 30 3.85 6.59 -8.06
N SER A 31 4.00 5.58 -7.20
CA SER A 31 5.29 4.93 -6.95
C SER A 31 5.76 4.09 -8.12
N VAL A 32 4.84 3.38 -8.80
CA VAL A 32 5.15 2.62 -10.03
C VAL A 32 5.55 3.57 -11.15
N SER A 33 4.81 4.66 -11.35
CA SER A 33 5.14 5.69 -12.34
C SER A 33 6.54 6.28 -12.11
N TYR A 34 6.83 6.67 -10.85
CA TYR A 34 8.15 7.19 -10.47
C TYR A 34 9.27 6.16 -10.67
N ALA A 35 9.06 4.91 -10.23
CA ALA A 35 10.06 3.86 -10.36
C ALA A 35 10.33 3.52 -11.84
N ALA A 36 9.30 3.51 -12.69
CA ALA A 36 9.45 3.33 -14.14
C ALA A 36 10.31 4.43 -14.75
N SER A 37 10.03 5.70 -14.42
CA SER A 37 10.85 6.83 -14.87
C SER A 37 12.31 6.70 -14.42
N LEU A 38 12.55 6.34 -13.16
CA LEU A 38 13.90 6.18 -12.60
C LEU A 38 14.69 5.06 -13.28
N LEU A 39 14.03 3.96 -13.66
CA LEU A 39 14.62 2.78 -14.26
C LEU A 39 14.64 2.81 -15.80
N GLY A 40 14.13 3.88 -16.42
CA GLY A 40 14.06 4.02 -17.87
C GLY A 40 13.07 3.06 -18.53
N ILE A 41 12.03 2.62 -17.83
CA ILE A 41 10.95 1.82 -18.39
C ILE A 41 9.94 2.75 -19.06
N GLU A 42 9.97 2.81 -20.38
CA GLU A 42 9.17 3.76 -21.16
C GLU A 42 7.67 3.45 -21.17
N ASN A 43 7.32 2.16 -21.17
CA ASN A 43 5.92 1.71 -21.20
C ASN A 43 5.42 1.43 -19.77
N ALA A 44 4.94 2.44 -19.09
CA ALA A 44 4.34 2.32 -17.76
C ALA A 44 2.87 2.78 -17.81
N VAL A 45 1.96 1.89 -17.43
CA VAL A 45 0.51 2.13 -17.45
C VAL A 45 -0.06 2.02 -16.03
N VAL A 46 -0.79 3.05 -15.62
CA VAL A 46 -1.51 3.05 -14.33
C VAL A 46 -3.01 3.17 -14.59
N ILE A 47 -3.74 2.17 -14.15
CA ILE A 47 -5.20 2.11 -14.32
C ILE A 47 -5.86 2.60 -13.03
N VAL A 48 -6.85 3.47 -13.18
CA VAL A 48 -7.57 4.08 -12.06
C VAL A 48 -9.08 4.14 -12.36
N PRO A 49 -9.95 4.15 -11.34
CA PRO A 49 -11.39 4.36 -11.54
C PRO A 49 -11.70 5.68 -12.25
N GLU A 50 -12.81 5.73 -13.01
CA GLU A 50 -13.25 6.93 -13.74
C GLU A 50 -13.49 8.14 -12.84
N GLY A 51 -13.93 7.92 -11.59
CA GLY A 51 -14.14 8.96 -10.59
C GLY A 51 -12.89 9.47 -9.86
N THR A 52 -11.68 9.04 -10.27
CA THR A 52 -10.44 9.44 -9.60
C THR A 52 -10.19 10.96 -9.71
N PRO A 53 -9.93 11.65 -8.59
CA PRO A 53 -9.64 13.08 -8.60
C PRO A 53 -8.48 13.46 -9.52
N GLN A 54 -8.63 14.57 -10.25
CA GLN A 54 -7.63 15.03 -11.22
C GLN A 54 -6.24 15.20 -10.60
N SER A 55 -6.15 15.68 -9.36
CA SER A 55 -4.88 15.85 -8.64
C SER A 55 -4.10 14.53 -8.46
N LYS A 56 -4.80 13.40 -8.26
CA LYS A 56 -4.18 12.07 -8.19
C LYS A 56 -3.68 11.62 -9.57
N ILE A 57 -4.49 11.85 -10.61
CA ILE A 57 -4.13 11.56 -12.01
C ILE A 57 -2.88 12.35 -12.41
N ASP A 58 -2.86 13.65 -12.13
CA ASP A 58 -1.72 14.52 -12.47
C ASP A 58 -0.44 14.11 -11.75
N ARG A 59 -0.57 13.69 -10.48
CA ARG A 59 0.56 13.16 -9.71
C ARG A 59 1.15 11.87 -10.29
N ILE A 60 0.35 11.01 -10.88
CA ILE A 60 0.83 9.81 -11.56
C ILE A 60 1.50 10.20 -12.88
N ARG A 61 0.85 11.06 -13.67
CA ARG A 61 1.34 11.52 -14.97
C ARG A 61 2.63 12.32 -14.91
N CYS A 62 2.88 13.04 -13.80
CA CYS A 62 4.08 13.87 -13.69
C CYS A 62 5.41 13.08 -13.77
N PHE A 63 5.35 11.76 -13.58
CA PHE A 63 6.49 10.86 -13.73
C PHE A 63 6.51 10.10 -15.07
N GLY A 64 5.57 10.39 -15.98
CA GLY A 64 5.58 9.89 -17.35
C GLY A 64 4.72 8.66 -17.63
N ALA A 65 4.08 8.04 -16.62
CA ALA A 65 3.18 6.92 -16.90
C ALA A 65 1.90 7.35 -17.61
N GLU A 66 1.40 6.50 -18.50
CA GLU A 66 0.07 6.61 -19.06
C GLU A 66 -0.98 6.29 -17.98
N VAL A 67 -2.02 7.11 -17.88
CA VAL A 67 -3.14 6.86 -16.96
C VAL A 67 -4.38 6.53 -17.75
N LEU A 68 -4.92 5.34 -17.51
CA LEU A 68 -6.16 4.86 -18.12
C LEU A 68 -7.29 4.87 -17.07
N LEU A 69 -8.41 5.48 -17.45
CA LEU A 69 -9.62 5.51 -16.63
C LEU A 69 -10.49 4.30 -17.00
N MET A 70 -10.75 3.42 -16.04
CA MET A 70 -11.53 2.20 -16.27
C MET A 70 -12.39 1.88 -15.04
N GLY A 71 -13.67 1.60 -15.27
CA GLY A 71 -14.60 1.19 -14.22
C GLY A 71 -15.05 2.31 -13.29
N SER A 72 -16.18 2.08 -12.67
CA SER A 72 -16.84 3.03 -11.76
C SER A 72 -16.38 2.93 -10.32
N SER A 73 -15.77 1.80 -9.93
CA SER A 73 -15.23 1.51 -8.59
C SER A 73 -13.80 0.99 -8.67
N TYR A 74 -13.14 0.89 -7.51
CA TYR A 74 -11.79 0.31 -7.43
C TYR A 74 -11.78 -1.16 -7.88
N ASP A 75 -12.75 -1.97 -7.41
CA ASP A 75 -12.80 -3.40 -7.72
C ASP A 75 -13.06 -3.64 -9.21
N GLU A 76 -13.95 -2.84 -9.81
CA GLU A 76 -14.18 -2.89 -11.25
C GLU A 76 -12.92 -2.46 -12.03
N ALA A 77 -12.27 -1.38 -11.62
CA ALA A 77 -11.03 -0.91 -12.22
C ALA A 77 -9.93 -1.97 -12.10
N HIS A 78 -9.83 -2.65 -10.94
CA HIS A 78 -8.86 -3.72 -10.70
C HIS A 78 -9.10 -4.90 -11.65
N ARG A 79 -10.32 -5.40 -11.74
CA ARG A 79 -10.68 -6.49 -12.64
C ARG A 79 -10.40 -6.16 -14.11
N LEU A 80 -10.85 -4.98 -14.58
CA LEU A 80 -10.63 -4.53 -15.97
C LEU A 80 -9.15 -4.26 -16.25
N GLY A 81 -8.46 -3.69 -15.28
CA GLY A 81 -7.05 -3.35 -15.37
C GLY A 81 -6.15 -4.59 -15.46
N LEU A 82 -6.40 -5.61 -14.65
CA LEU A 82 -5.67 -6.88 -14.76
C LEU A 82 -5.86 -7.53 -16.13
N ASP A 83 -7.07 -7.47 -16.69
CA ASP A 83 -7.33 -7.98 -18.03
C ASP A 83 -6.61 -7.17 -19.11
N TYR A 84 -6.60 -5.84 -19.00
CA TYR A 84 -5.84 -4.96 -19.87
C TYR A 84 -4.34 -5.27 -19.83
N ILE A 85 -3.75 -5.33 -18.64
CA ILE A 85 -2.32 -5.62 -18.41
C ILE A 85 -1.95 -6.94 -19.07
N ARG A 86 -2.76 -7.99 -18.86
CA ARG A 86 -2.55 -9.32 -19.46
C ARG A 86 -2.61 -9.29 -20.99
N ARG A 87 -3.61 -8.63 -21.56
CA ARG A 87 -3.78 -8.55 -23.03
C ARG A 87 -2.66 -7.79 -23.72
N HIS A 88 -2.07 -6.80 -23.04
CA HIS A 88 -0.97 -6.01 -23.59
C HIS A 88 0.42 -6.56 -23.22
N GLY A 89 0.48 -7.70 -22.52
CA GLY A 89 1.71 -8.36 -22.14
C GLY A 89 2.57 -7.58 -21.15
N LEU A 90 1.98 -6.60 -20.44
CA LEU A 90 2.69 -5.82 -19.43
C LEU A 90 2.99 -6.65 -18.19
N THR A 91 4.10 -6.36 -17.52
CA THR A 91 4.41 -6.95 -16.22
C THR A 91 3.59 -6.27 -15.14
N TYR A 92 2.73 -7.02 -14.45
CA TYR A 92 1.92 -6.50 -13.37
C TYR A 92 2.77 -6.20 -12.13
N ILE A 93 2.65 -4.98 -11.61
CA ILE A 93 3.26 -4.57 -10.35
C ILE A 93 2.15 -4.51 -9.30
N ASP A 94 2.09 -5.55 -8.49
CA ASP A 94 1.10 -5.70 -7.43
C ASP A 94 1.23 -4.59 -6.38
N ALA A 95 0.11 -4.19 -5.79
CA ALA A 95 0.09 -3.19 -4.72
C ALA A 95 0.38 -3.82 -3.34
N TYR A 96 -0.28 -4.95 -3.02
CA TYR A 96 -0.22 -5.57 -1.69
C TYR A 96 -0.77 -7.00 -1.59
N TYR A 97 -1.15 -7.63 -2.71
CA TYR A 97 -1.85 -8.92 -2.65
C TYR A 97 -0.94 -10.07 -2.23
N ASP A 98 0.09 -10.39 -3.03
CA ASP A 98 0.91 -11.58 -2.79
C ASP A 98 2.36 -11.49 -3.28
N ASP A 99 2.83 -10.32 -3.72
CA ASP A 99 4.21 -10.19 -4.19
C ASP A 99 5.21 -9.93 -3.04
N PRO A 100 6.02 -10.92 -2.63
CA PRO A 100 6.97 -10.78 -1.54
C PRO A 100 8.06 -9.74 -1.82
N LYS A 101 8.30 -9.36 -3.08
CA LYS A 101 9.25 -8.30 -3.44
C LYS A 101 8.74 -6.92 -3.04
N ILE A 102 7.43 -6.70 -3.17
CA ILE A 102 6.78 -5.48 -2.66
C ILE A 102 6.97 -5.38 -1.14
N TYR A 103 6.70 -6.46 -0.42
CA TYR A 103 6.81 -6.52 1.04
C TYR A 103 8.26 -6.34 1.51
N GLY A 104 9.22 -6.95 0.82
CA GLY A 104 10.65 -6.75 1.09
C GLY A 104 11.08 -5.29 0.98
N GLY A 105 10.58 -4.57 -0.03
CA GLY A 105 10.81 -3.13 -0.16
C GLY A 105 10.22 -2.34 1.01
N GLN A 106 9.03 -2.67 1.50
CA GLN A 106 8.43 -2.04 2.67
C GLN A 106 9.22 -2.35 3.96
N GLY A 107 9.77 -3.55 4.07
CA GLY A 107 10.60 -3.97 5.21
C GLY A 107 11.85 -3.12 5.42
N THR A 108 12.37 -2.47 4.38
CA THR A 108 13.52 -1.55 4.51
C THR A 108 13.26 -0.40 5.49
N ILE A 109 11.99 -0.06 5.75
CA ILE A 109 11.62 0.94 6.75
C ILE A 109 12.06 0.49 8.15
N ALA A 110 11.80 -0.75 8.51
CA ALA A 110 12.21 -1.28 9.81
C ALA A 110 13.73 -1.35 9.96
N ILE A 111 14.44 -1.69 8.88
CA ILE A 111 15.93 -1.70 8.88
C ILE A 111 16.44 -0.30 9.21
N GLU A 112 16.01 0.72 8.45
CA GLU A 112 16.45 2.10 8.65
C GLU A 112 16.04 2.67 10.03
N LEU A 113 14.82 2.36 10.51
CA LEU A 113 14.38 2.79 11.84
C LEU A 113 15.28 2.23 12.95
N LEU A 114 15.61 0.94 12.88
CA LEU A 114 16.44 0.29 13.91
C LEU A 114 17.92 0.68 13.79
N GLU A 115 18.41 1.01 12.60
CA GLU A 115 19.74 1.60 12.42
C GLU A 115 19.83 3.01 13.01
N GLN A 116 18.80 3.85 12.79
CA GLN A 116 18.75 5.22 13.31
C GLN A 116 18.52 5.27 14.82
N ASN A 117 17.67 4.39 15.33
CA ASN A 117 17.39 4.29 16.77
C ASN A 117 17.21 2.83 17.22
N PRO A 118 18.27 2.15 17.68
CA PRO A 118 18.20 0.76 18.14
C PRO A 118 17.36 0.56 19.41
N ASN A 119 17.00 1.65 20.11
CA ASN A 119 16.19 1.59 21.33
C ASN A 119 14.67 1.54 21.06
N ILE A 120 14.22 1.62 19.81
CA ILE A 120 12.79 1.44 19.48
C ILE A 120 12.36 0.05 19.94
N ASP A 121 11.34 0.00 20.78
CA ASP A 121 10.71 -1.23 21.28
C ASP A 121 9.33 -1.50 20.67
N THR A 122 8.71 -0.49 20.09
CA THR A 122 7.37 -0.58 19.49
C THR A 122 7.31 0.21 18.17
N ILE A 123 6.74 -0.42 17.14
CA ILE A 123 6.45 0.23 15.85
C ILE A 123 4.94 0.17 15.63
N VAL A 124 4.32 1.34 15.39
CA VAL A 124 2.90 1.44 15.06
C VAL A 124 2.76 1.68 13.56
N VAL A 125 1.93 0.89 12.87
CA VAL A 125 1.84 0.89 11.41
C VAL A 125 0.38 0.91 10.95
N PRO A 126 0.00 1.83 10.03
CA PRO A 126 -1.33 1.81 9.45
C PRO A 126 -1.51 0.61 8.51
N ILE A 127 -2.73 0.08 8.48
CA ILE A 127 -3.11 -1.06 7.64
C ILE A 127 -4.24 -0.67 6.67
N GLY A 128 -3.98 -0.83 5.37
CA GLY A 128 -4.98 -1.06 4.34
C GLY A 128 -4.97 -2.55 3.98
N GLY A 129 -4.48 -2.92 2.82
CA GLY A 129 -4.32 -4.32 2.40
C GLY A 129 -3.25 -5.13 3.13
N GLY A 130 -2.44 -4.50 3.99
CA GLY A 130 -1.48 -5.17 4.87
C GLY A 130 -0.03 -5.24 4.38
N GLY A 131 0.27 -4.90 3.13
CA GLY A 131 1.64 -5.03 2.58
C GLY A 131 2.70 -4.23 3.33
N LEU A 132 2.35 -3.04 3.84
CA LEU A 132 3.27 -2.19 4.60
C LEU A 132 3.63 -2.82 5.95
N ILE A 133 2.61 -3.16 6.74
CA ILE A 133 2.83 -3.72 8.08
C ILE A 133 3.52 -5.08 8.02
N THR A 134 3.15 -5.92 7.08
CA THR A 134 3.78 -7.24 6.91
C THR A 134 5.27 -7.10 6.62
N GLY A 135 5.64 -6.25 5.65
CA GLY A 135 7.06 -6.00 5.35
C GLY A 135 7.84 -5.46 6.55
N ILE A 136 7.29 -4.45 7.24
CA ILE A 136 7.90 -3.86 8.43
C ILE A 136 8.02 -4.90 9.55
N ALA A 137 6.96 -5.64 9.85
CA ALA A 137 6.93 -6.58 10.96
C ALA A 137 7.92 -7.74 10.77
N VAL A 138 7.96 -8.33 9.58
CA VAL A 138 8.90 -9.41 9.25
C VAL A 138 10.34 -8.94 9.43
N ALA A 139 10.70 -7.79 8.88
CA ALA A 139 12.04 -7.24 8.99
C ALA A 139 12.39 -6.85 10.45
N ALA A 140 11.46 -6.19 11.14
CA ALA A 140 11.64 -5.77 12.53
C ALA A 140 11.85 -6.98 13.47
N LYS A 141 10.99 -8.00 13.37
CA LYS A 141 11.10 -9.22 14.20
C LYS A 141 12.36 -10.03 13.88
N ALA A 142 12.82 -10.04 12.64
CA ALA A 142 14.07 -10.70 12.25
C ALA A 142 15.31 -10.00 12.87
N LEU A 143 15.29 -8.66 12.90
CA LEU A 143 16.41 -7.87 13.44
C LEU A 143 16.37 -7.75 14.97
N LYS A 144 15.18 -7.64 15.55
CA LYS A 144 14.95 -7.47 16.98
C LYS A 144 13.74 -8.30 17.42
N PRO A 145 13.93 -9.59 17.76
CA PRO A 145 12.81 -10.51 18.06
C PRO A 145 11.83 -10.04 19.14
N GLY A 146 12.29 -9.22 20.10
CA GLY A 146 11.48 -8.65 21.18
C GLY A 146 10.71 -7.37 20.82
N ILE A 147 10.87 -6.84 19.61
CA ILE A 147 10.17 -5.62 19.20
C ILE A 147 8.66 -5.87 19.05
N ARG A 148 7.85 -4.91 19.49
CA ARG A 148 6.41 -4.95 19.35
C ARG A 148 5.98 -4.24 18.06
N VAL A 149 5.10 -4.86 17.28
CA VAL A 149 4.49 -4.25 16.08
C VAL A 149 2.98 -4.20 16.27
N VAL A 150 2.43 -3.00 16.15
CA VAL A 150 1.00 -2.72 16.34
C VAL A 150 0.42 -2.21 15.02
N GLY A 151 -0.62 -2.89 14.54
CA GLY A 151 -1.36 -2.48 13.35
C GLY A 151 -2.55 -1.59 13.70
N VAL A 152 -2.79 -0.55 12.92
CA VAL A 152 -3.92 0.39 13.13
C VAL A 152 -4.76 0.46 11.87
N GLN A 153 -6.08 0.31 12.02
CA GLN A 153 -7.07 0.49 10.95
C GLN A 153 -8.13 1.52 11.36
N THR A 154 -8.77 2.14 10.37
CA THR A 154 -9.98 2.92 10.62
C THR A 154 -11.16 1.99 10.92
N GLU A 155 -12.02 2.38 11.86
CA GLU A 155 -13.29 1.69 12.14
C GLU A 155 -14.20 1.58 10.92
N LYS A 156 -14.03 2.46 9.92
CA LYS A 156 -14.79 2.47 8.68
C LYS A 156 -14.44 1.30 7.75
N CYS A 157 -13.22 0.78 7.84
CA CYS A 157 -12.75 -0.34 7.02
C CYS A 157 -11.74 -1.21 7.79
N PRO A 158 -12.15 -1.92 8.87
CA PRO A 158 -11.26 -2.73 9.69
C PRO A 158 -11.07 -4.15 9.11
N ALA A 159 -10.81 -4.25 7.80
CA ALA A 159 -10.82 -5.51 7.06
C ALA A 159 -9.88 -6.59 7.64
N MET A 160 -8.66 -6.22 8.05
CA MET A 160 -7.69 -7.16 8.66
C MET A 160 -8.17 -7.62 10.03
N ILE A 161 -8.66 -6.70 10.88
CA ILE A 161 -9.20 -7.01 12.20
C ILE A 161 -10.35 -8.00 12.06
N LYS A 162 -11.31 -7.70 11.19
CA LYS A 162 -12.47 -8.55 10.93
C LYS A 162 -12.08 -9.90 10.33
N SER A 163 -11.08 -9.93 9.46
CA SER A 163 -10.58 -11.19 8.92
C SER A 163 -10.10 -12.14 10.02
N TYR A 164 -9.48 -11.63 11.08
CA TYR A 164 -9.04 -12.45 12.19
C TYR A 164 -10.16 -12.76 13.21
N GLU A 165 -11.02 -11.81 13.52
CA GLU A 165 -12.16 -12.03 14.41
C GLU A 165 -13.10 -13.10 13.87
N ASP A 166 -13.42 -13.04 12.58
CA ASP A 166 -14.36 -13.93 11.92
C ASP A 166 -13.71 -15.23 11.41
N GLY A 167 -12.37 -15.30 11.37
CA GLY A 167 -11.62 -16.39 10.78
C GLY A 167 -11.80 -16.53 9.27
N VAL A 168 -12.14 -15.41 8.59
CA VAL A 168 -12.43 -15.34 7.16
C VAL A 168 -11.43 -14.41 6.47
N PHE A 169 -10.86 -14.87 5.36
CA PHE A 169 -10.06 -14.00 4.50
C PHE A 169 -10.96 -13.09 3.66
N TYR A 170 -10.99 -11.82 4.02
CA TYR A 170 -11.73 -10.79 3.27
C TYR A 170 -10.84 -10.17 2.20
N GLU A 171 -10.76 -10.80 1.04
CA GLU A 171 -10.09 -10.24 -0.16
C GLU A 171 -10.76 -8.94 -0.61
N GLU A 172 -12.08 -8.88 -0.48
CA GLU A 172 -12.90 -7.68 -0.62
C GLU A 172 -13.63 -7.42 0.70
N TYR A 173 -13.73 -6.16 1.11
CA TYR A 173 -14.41 -5.78 2.35
C TYR A 173 -15.31 -4.57 2.11
N PRO A 174 -16.59 -4.64 2.49
CA PRO A 174 -17.52 -3.53 2.34
C PRO A 174 -17.23 -2.46 3.38
N CYS A 175 -16.44 -1.45 3.01
CA CYS A 175 -16.13 -0.34 3.89
C CYS A 175 -17.39 0.52 4.16
N GLU A 176 -17.57 0.99 5.40
CA GLU A 176 -18.73 1.76 5.81
C GLU A 176 -18.60 3.25 5.47
N GLY A 177 -19.22 3.67 4.36
CA GLY A 177 -19.30 5.08 3.96
C GLY A 177 -17.95 5.69 3.61
N ASP A 178 -17.88 7.03 3.66
CA ASP A 178 -16.65 7.78 3.38
C ASP A 178 -15.69 7.76 4.59
N SER A 179 -14.39 7.69 4.28
CA SER A 179 -13.33 7.81 5.27
C SER A 179 -12.30 8.83 4.82
N ILE A 180 -11.75 9.59 5.78
CA ILE A 180 -10.60 10.46 5.51
C ILE A 180 -9.31 9.64 5.25
N CYS A 181 -9.31 8.35 5.62
CA CYS A 181 -8.25 7.40 5.30
C CYS A 181 -8.48 6.73 3.93
N ASP A 182 -8.80 7.49 2.92
CA ASP A 182 -9.23 7.02 1.58
C ASP A 182 -8.24 6.05 0.89
N ALA A 183 -6.97 6.11 1.26
CA ALA A 183 -5.93 5.22 0.73
C ALA A 183 -5.82 3.86 1.46
N LEU A 184 -6.60 3.63 2.52
CA LEU A 184 -6.56 2.42 3.35
C LEU A 184 -7.85 1.59 3.27
N LEU A 185 -8.76 1.95 2.37
CA LEU A 185 -10.02 1.24 2.16
C LEU A 185 -9.82 0.02 1.27
N GLY A 186 -10.63 -1.01 1.50
CA GLY A 186 -10.67 -2.24 0.72
C GLY A 186 -10.32 -3.49 1.53
N GLY A 187 -10.15 -4.60 0.84
CA GLY A 187 -9.85 -5.89 1.44
C GLY A 187 -8.38 -6.10 1.80
N VAL A 188 -8.06 -7.31 2.15
CA VAL A 188 -6.75 -7.73 2.68
C VAL A 188 -5.96 -8.46 1.59
N GLY A 189 -4.66 -8.30 1.56
CA GLY A 189 -3.77 -9.09 0.70
C GLY A 189 -3.61 -10.52 1.24
N ALA A 190 -3.59 -11.51 0.34
CA ALA A 190 -3.53 -12.92 0.70
C ALA A 190 -2.28 -13.27 1.54
N LEU A 191 -1.12 -12.77 1.11
CA LEU A 191 0.13 -12.99 1.83
C LEU A 191 0.16 -12.23 3.17
N SER A 192 -0.41 -11.01 3.21
CA SER A 192 -0.54 -10.25 4.46
C SER A 192 -1.41 -10.97 5.48
N TYR A 193 -2.56 -11.49 5.06
CA TYR A 193 -3.45 -12.26 5.93
C TYR A 193 -2.76 -13.46 6.57
N GLN A 194 -1.93 -14.17 5.81
CA GLN A 194 -1.18 -15.32 6.32
C GLN A 194 -0.10 -14.91 7.32
N MET A 195 0.61 -13.81 7.05
CA MET A 195 1.84 -13.45 7.78
C MET A 195 1.59 -12.53 8.99
N VAL A 196 0.59 -11.65 8.94
CA VAL A 196 0.31 -10.69 10.02
C VAL A 196 0.07 -11.40 11.35
N LYS A 197 -0.63 -12.53 11.33
CA LYS A 197 -0.89 -13.35 12.52
C LYS A 197 0.38 -13.77 13.28
N ASP A 198 1.47 -14.00 12.56
CA ASP A 198 2.71 -14.51 13.13
C ASP A 198 3.71 -13.41 13.51
N CYS A 199 3.57 -12.21 12.95
CA CYS A 199 4.56 -11.15 13.10
C CYS A 199 4.02 -9.82 13.66
N VAL A 200 2.71 -9.66 13.83
CA VAL A 200 2.09 -8.47 14.42
C VAL A 200 1.51 -8.82 15.80
N ASP A 201 1.79 -8.00 16.80
CA ASP A 201 1.45 -8.28 18.19
C ASP A 201 0.02 -7.84 18.54
N ASP A 202 -0.45 -6.73 17.95
CA ASP A 202 -1.80 -6.19 18.18
C ASP A 202 -2.38 -5.54 16.93
N LEU A 203 -3.71 -5.54 16.84
CA LEU A 203 -4.49 -4.84 15.85
C LEU A 203 -5.50 -3.92 16.54
N ILE A 204 -5.52 -2.64 16.19
CA ILE A 204 -6.35 -1.62 16.83
C ILE A 204 -7.19 -0.88 15.79
N ALA A 205 -8.49 -0.75 16.03
CA ALA A 205 -9.36 0.13 15.26
C ALA A 205 -9.42 1.52 15.90
N VAL A 206 -9.41 2.57 15.06
CA VAL A 206 -9.52 3.97 15.49
C VAL A 206 -10.64 4.68 14.76
N SER A 207 -11.33 5.57 15.44
CA SER A 207 -12.42 6.36 14.86
C SER A 207 -11.90 7.46 13.93
N GLU A 208 -12.74 7.88 12.99
CA GLU A 208 -12.46 9.01 12.08
C GLU A 208 -12.17 10.31 12.85
N ASP A 209 -12.86 10.55 13.99
CA ASP A 209 -12.60 11.70 14.85
C ASP A 209 -11.18 11.65 15.43
N THR A 210 -10.72 10.48 15.87
CA THR A 210 -9.34 10.28 16.36
C THR A 210 -8.32 10.57 15.27
N VAL A 211 -8.54 10.06 14.07
CA VAL A 211 -7.66 10.36 12.92
C VAL A 211 -7.67 11.84 12.57
N GLY A 212 -8.85 12.49 12.55
CA GLY A 212 -8.97 13.93 12.29
C GLY A 212 -8.22 14.79 13.32
N ARG A 213 -8.25 14.39 14.60
CA ARG A 213 -7.45 15.04 15.65
C ARG A 213 -5.95 14.84 15.45
N ALA A 214 -5.52 13.63 15.05
CA ALA A 214 -4.12 13.36 14.76
C ALA A 214 -3.60 14.18 13.57
N VAL A 215 -4.38 14.29 12.47
CA VAL A 215 -4.05 15.17 11.34
C VAL A 215 -3.89 16.62 11.78
N SER A 216 -4.83 17.11 12.62
CA SER A 216 -4.77 18.46 13.14
C SER A 216 -3.56 18.70 14.03
N PHE A 217 -3.21 17.72 14.87
CA PHE A 217 -2.02 17.76 15.74
C PHE A 217 -0.75 17.82 14.89
N MET A 218 -0.59 16.91 13.91
CA MET A 218 0.57 16.90 13.01
C MET A 218 0.76 18.25 12.31
N ALA A 219 -0.32 18.85 11.81
CA ALA A 219 -0.25 20.14 11.13
C ALA A 219 0.04 21.32 12.07
N ARG A 220 -0.60 21.35 13.26
CA ARG A 220 -0.55 22.50 14.17
C ARG A 220 0.64 22.49 15.10
N GLU A 221 0.98 21.30 15.65
CA GLU A 221 2.04 21.18 16.66
C GLU A 221 3.36 20.77 16.01
N GLU A 222 3.34 19.70 15.20
CA GLU A 222 4.54 19.14 14.57
C GLU A 222 4.93 19.85 13.26
N LYS A 223 4.04 20.71 12.69
CA LYS A 223 4.24 21.42 11.42
C LYS A 223 4.44 20.50 10.20
N PHE A 224 3.93 19.28 10.26
CA PHE A 224 3.92 18.34 9.16
C PHE A 224 2.55 18.25 8.49
N VAL A 225 2.53 18.29 7.15
CA VAL A 225 1.33 17.99 6.37
C VAL A 225 1.40 16.52 5.97
N VAL A 226 0.49 15.71 6.48
CA VAL A 226 0.43 14.26 6.25
C VAL A 226 -0.95 13.84 5.78
N GLU A 227 -1.01 12.75 5.02
CA GLU A 227 -2.28 12.08 4.71
C GLU A 227 -2.87 11.45 5.98
N ALA A 228 -4.20 11.41 6.08
CA ALA A 228 -4.89 10.84 7.24
C ALA A 228 -4.49 9.38 7.53
N GLY A 229 -4.28 8.58 6.50
CA GLY A 229 -3.80 7.21 6.64
C GLY A 229 -2.34 7.06 7.11
N ARG A 230 -1.67 8.14 7.51
CA ARG A 230 -0.29 8.15 8.02
C ARG A 230 -0.16 8.82 9.40
N CYS A 231 -1.27 9.22 9.98
CA CYS A 231 -1.32 9.88 11.30
C CYS A 231 -1.41 8.87 12.47
#